data_d43360836f0f7e1fd45818411e88c07a
#
_entry.id   d43360836f0f7e1fd45818411e88c07a
#
_cell.length_a   1.000
_cell.length_b   1.000
_cell.length_c   1.000
_cell.angle_alpha   90.00
_cell.angle_beta   90.00
_cell.angle_gamma   90.00
#
_symmetry.space_group_name_H-M   'P 1'
#
loop_
_entity.id
_entity.type
_entity.pdbx_description
1 polymer ?
#
loop_
_entity_poly.entity_id
_entity_poly.type
_entity_poly.pdbx_seq_one_letter_code
_entity_poly.pdbx_strand_id
1 'polypeptide(L)'
;FVRGPAYDALTGAAGAGQGVSDWPTYRGDSARSGRTDADVPTSLRQNWSIPIGGRLSPPVVAGSSVFLAAVDRHEIVALDRRSGRVNWRFVAGGRVDSPPTVWRGRVLFGCRDGRVYCLRASDGEPVWTFRAAPSDRRLTAWEQVESVWPVHGSVLVLEGGADPAAGDGAVVHCVAGRSMFVDGGMRYVRLDAVTGQLISETVLDDRHPETGEPLDADVQW
;
A
#
# COMPACT_ATOMS: atom_id res chain seq x y z
N PHE A 1 -15.51 -4.86 -1.03
CA PHE A 1 -15.15 -4.46 0.33
C PHE A 1 -15.46 -5.58 1.31
N VAL A 2 -14.52 -5.86 2.21
CA VAL A 2 -14.67 -6.86 3.28
C VAL A 2 -14.13 -6.27 4.58
N ARG A 3 -14.91 -6.34 5.66
CA ARG A 3 -14.45 -6.01 7.01
C ARG A 3 -13.68 -7.19 7.59
N GLY A 4 -12.53 -6.89 8.19
CA GLY A 4 -11.74 -7.87 8.92
C GLY A 4 -12.06 -7.90 10.41
N PRO A 5 -11.47 -8.85 11.15
CA PRO A 5 -11.71 -9.01 12.60
C PRO A 5 -11.34 -7.77 13.44
N ALA A 6 -10.35 -6.99 12.99
CA ALA A 6 -9.89 -5.79 13.70
C ALA A 6 -10.64 -4.50 13.32
N TYR A 7 -11.67 -4.58 12.47
CA TYR A 7 -12.34 -3.40 11.92
C TYR A 7 -12.89 -2.47 13.00
N ASP A 8 -13.75 -3.00 13.87
CA ASP A 8 -14.43 -2.19 14.90
C ASP A 8 -13.48 -1.65 15.96
N ALA A 9 -12.40 -2.38 16.24
CA ALA A 9 -11.40 -1.98 17.24
C ALA A 9 -10.56 -0.78 16.80
N LEU A 10 -10.36 -0.58 15.49
CA LEU A 10 -9.52 0.49 14.96
C LEU A 10 -10.30 1.67 14.37
N THR A 11 -11.55 1.50 13.97
CA THR A 11 -12.37 2.60 13.43
C THR A 11 -12.68 3.67 14.49
N GLY A 12 -12.67 3.29 15.77
CA GLY A 12 -12.88 4.21 16.90
C GLY A 12 -11.60 4.74 17.58
N ALA A 13 -10.41 4.30 17.16
CA ALA A 13 -9.16 4.65 17.83
C ALA A 13 -8.39 5.73 17.06
N ALA A 14 -8.03 6.84 17.74
CA ALA A 14 -7.00 7.75 17.27
C ALA A 14 -5.65 7.01 17.34
N GLY A 15 -5.06 6.66 16.19
CA GLY A 15 -3.74 6.04 16.14
C GLY A 15 -2.65 6.98 16.65
N ALA A 16 -1.56 6.41 17.18
CA ALA A 16 -0.39 7.18 17.58
C ALA A 16 0.16 7.97 16.37
N GLY A 17 0.54 9.22 16.59
CA GLY A 17 1.22 10.05 15.60
C GLY A 17 2.57 9.44 15.21
N GLN A 18 3.12 9.90 14.08
CA GLN A 18 4.44 9.49 13.61
C GLN A 18 5.55 10.12 14.46
N GLY A 19 6.56 9.32 14.80
CA GLY A 19 7.76 9.80 15.47
C GLY A 19 8.72 10.50 14.51
N VAL A 20 9.55 11.41 15.04
CA VAL A 20 10.55 12.17 14.23
C VAL A 20 11.53 11.25 13.47
N SER A 21 11.78 10.05 13.97
CA SER A 21 12.67 9.07 13.34
C SER A 21 11.95 7.98 12.54
N ASP A 22 10.68 8.18 12.24
CA ASP A 22 9.90 7.24 11.45
C ASP A 22 10.12 7.45 9.94
N TRP A 23 9.98 6.36 9.21
CA TRP A 23 10.01 6.30 7.74
C TRP A 23 8.81 5.45 7.28
N PRO A 24 7.57 5.96 7.43
CA PRO A 24 6.37 5.14 7.46
C PRO A 24 5.85 4.72 6.08
N THR A 25 6.42 5.23 5.01
CA THR A 25 5.98 4.95 3.64
C THR A 25 7.16 4.98 2.67
N TYR A 26 6.92 4.64 1.42
CA TYR A 26 7.91 4.75 0.34
C TYR A 26 8.45 6.17 0.27
N ARG A 27 9.79 6.32 0.36
CA ARG A 27 10.53 7.58 0.39
C ARG A 27 10.18 8.52 1.56
N GLY A 28 9.67 7.97 2.67
CA GLY A 28 9.60 8.62 3.97
C GLY A 28 8.30 9.34 4.27
N ASP A 29 7.74 10.07 3.32
CA ASP A 29 6.55 10.90 3.51
C ASP A 29 5.57 10.79 2.34
N SER A 30 4.39 11.42 2.48
CA SER A 30 3.36 11.44 1.44
C SER A 30 3.77 12.22 0.18
N ALA A 31 4.67 13.18 0.30
CA ALA A 31 5.26 13.89 -0.84
C ALA A 31 6.38 13.07 -1.51
N ARG A 32 6.76 11.93 -0.91
CA ARG A 32 7.85 11.04 -1.39
C ARG A 32 9.17 11.80 -1.55
N SER A 33 9.45 12.70 -0.62
CA SER A 33 10.61 13.59 -0.66
C SER A 33 11.95 12.84 -0.56
N GLY A 34 11.96 11.69 0.10
CA GLY A 34 13.19 10.93 0.38
C GLY A 34 14.08 11.63 1.41
N ARG A 35 13.54 12.56 2.17
CA ARG A 35 14.25 13.36 3.17
C ARG A 35 13.87 12.88 4.57
N THR A 36 14.82 12.98 5.50
CA THR A 36 14.60 12.82 6.94
C THR A 36 15.26 13.95 7.70
N ASP A 37 14.62 14.37 8.79
CA ASP A 37 15.21 15.28 9.78
C ASP A 37 15.85 14.51 10.94
N ALA A 38 15.87 13.17 10.87
CA ALA A 38 16.58 12.33 11.84
C ALA A 38 18.09 12.53 11.72
N ASP A 39 18.75 12.65 12.85
CA ASP A 39 20.20 12.72 12.91
C ASP A 39 20.81 11.36 12.59
N VAL A 40 21.63 11.30 11.54
CA VAL A 40 22.28 10.08 11.08
C VAL A 40 23.76 10.12 11.48
N PRO A 41 24.23 9.24 12.37
CA PRO A 41 25.60 9.24 12.80
C PRO A 41 26.57 8.90 11.67
N THR A 42 27.74 9.50 11.68
CA THR A 42 28.80 9.27 10.69
C THR A 42 29.40 7.86 10.77
N SER A 43 29.28 7.19 11.91
CA SER A 43 29.71 5.81 12.12
C SER A 43 28.50 4.93 12.41
N LEU A 44 28.24 4.00 11.50
CA LEU A 44 27.14 3.05 11.64
C LEU A 44 27.64 1.74 12.25
N ARG A 45 26.78 1.11 13.05
CA ARG A 45 27.02 -0.17 13.69
C ARG A 45 25.83 -1.08 13.40
N GLN A 46 26.10 -2.32 12.95
CA GLN A 46 25.05 -3.31 12.77
C GLN A 46 24.53 -3.77 14.14
N ASN A 47 23.25 -3.57 14.41
CA ASN A 47 22.61 -4.02 15.64
C ASN A 47 22.12 -5.47 15.54
N TRP A 48 21.53 -5.83 14.40
CA TRP A 48 21.01 -7.17 14.15
C TRP A 48 20.99 -7.48 12.66
N SER A 49 20.83 -8.76 12.34
CA SER A 49 20.59 -9.27 11.00
C SER A 49 19.66 -10.48 11.11
N ILE A 50 18.69 -10.58 10.20
CA ILE A 50 17.76 -11.69 10.14
C ILE A 50 17.56 -12.15 8.70
N PRO A 51 17.67 -13.46 8.40
CA PRO A 51 17.35 -14.00 7.09
C PRO A 51 15.83 -14.12 6.94
N ILE A 52 15.23 -13.30 6.07
CA ILE A 52 13.79 -13.41 5.71
C ILE A 52 13.63 -14.29 4.48
N GLY A 53 14.61 -14.24 3.57
CA GLY A 53 14.65 -15.01 2.33
C GLY A 53 13.80 -14.43 1.21
N GLY A 54 14.19 -14.75 -0.04
CA GLY A 54 13.55 -14.24 -1.24
C GLY A 54 13.82 -12.76 -1.51
N ARG A 55 13.07 -12.20 -2.46
CA ARG A 55 13.10 -10.78 -2.79
C ARG A 55 12.29 -9.99 -1.75
N LEU A 56 12.86 -8.90 -1.27
CA LEU A 56 12.25 -8.05 -0.26
C LEU A 56 11.94 -6.66 -0.86
N SER A 57 10.86 -6.04 -0.42
CA SER A 57 10.64 -4.62 -0.65
C SER A 57 11.59 -3.76 0.20
N PRO A 58 11.78 -2.47 -0.12
CA PRO A 58 12.34 -1.53 0.83
C PRO A 58 11.57 -1.59 2.15
N PRO A 59 12.26 -1.49 3.31
CA PRO A 59 11.60 -1.45 4.61
C PRO A 59 10.96 -0.09 4.87
N VAL A 60 9.91 -0.08 5.68
CA VAL A 60 9.35 1.12 6.30
C VAL A 60 9.41 0.98 7.81
N VAL A 61 9.53 2.09 8.52
CA VAL A 61 9.73 2.14 9.97
C VAL A 61 8.66 3.02 10.59
N ALA A 62 7.95 2.47 11.57
CA ALA A 62 6.99 3.24 12.36
C ALA A 62 7.00 2.77 13.82
N GLY A 63 7.28 3.70 14.73
CA GLY A 63 7.40 3.43 16.13
C GLY A 63 8.46 2.36 16.46
N SER A 64 8.05 1.29 17.10
CA SER A 64 8.92 0.16 17.50
C SER A 64 9.04 -0.94 16.42
N SER A 65 8.48 -0.75 15.23
CA SER A 65 8.39 -1.81 14.25
C SER A 65 8.99 -1.41 12.90
N VAL A 66 9.52 -2.43 12.21
CA VAL A 66 9.96 -2.37 10.81
C VAL A 66 9.04 -3.27 10.00
N PHE A 67 8.48 -2.75 8.90
CA PHE A 67 7.59 -3.51 8.03
C PHE A 67 8.19 -3.61 6.64
N LEU A 68 8.03 -4.77 6.02
CA LEU A 68 8.47 -5.01 4.63
C LEU A 68 7.62 -6.11 3.98
N ALA A 69 7.65 -6.17 2.66
CA ALA A 69 7.08 -7.27 1.92
C ALA A 69 8.17 -8.30 1.56
N ALA A 70 7.91 -9.57 1.85
CA ALA A 70 8.62 -10.70 1.27
C ALA A 70 7.89 -11.07 -0.03
N VAL A 71 8.35 -10.46 -1.12
CA VAL A 71 7.61 -10.31 -2.39
C VAL A 71 7.14 -11.65 -2.96
N ASP A 72 8.06 -12.60 -3.12
CA ASP A 72 7.78 -13.89 -3.75
C ASP A 72 7.05 -14.87 -2.81
N ARG A 73 6.96 -14.53 -1.53
CA ARG A 73 6.20 -15.28 -0.51
C ARG A 73 4.81 -14.73 -0.27
N HIS A 74 4.46 -13.62 -0.91
CA HIS A 74 3.19 -12.91 -0.73
C HIS A 74 2.97 -12.45 0.72
N GLU A 75 4.05 -12.19 1.46
CA GLU A 75 3.96 -11.89 2.89
C GLU A 75 4.27 -10.41 3.17
N ILE A 76 3.53 -9.85 4.13
CA ILE A 76 3.98 -8.69 4.90
C ILE A 76 4.58 -9.21 6.20
N VAL A 77 5.76 -8.71 6.54
CA VAL A 77 6.49 -9.09 7.75
C VAL A 77 6.67 -7.86 8.62
N ALA A 78 6.33 -7.97 9.89
CA ALA A 78 6.63 -6.97 10.91
C ALA A 78 7.74 -7.49 11.83
N LEU A 79 8.76 -6.67 12.02
CA LEU A 79 9.89 -6.96 12.88
C LEU A 79 9.94 -5.96 14.02
N ASP A 80 10.40 -6.40 15.17
CA ASP A 80 10.79 -5.49 16.26
C ASP A 80 12.04 -4.69 15.83
N ARG A 81 11.95 -3.37 15.86
CA ARG A 81 13.00 -2.45 15.39
C ARG A 81 14.32 -2.62 16.15
N ARG A 82 14.25 -2.99 17.43
CA ARG A 82 15.44 -3.10 18.30
C ARG A 82 16.18 -4.42 18.14
N SER A 83 15.42 -5.52 18.05
CA SER A 83 15.97 -6.88 18.08
C SER A 83 15.97 -7.60 16.74
N GLY A 84 15.21 -7.12 15.76
CA GLY A 84 14.98 -7.80 14.48
C GLY A 84 14.07 -9.04 14.58
N ARG A 85 13.51 -9.35 15.75
CA ARG A 85 12.59 -10.48 15.90
C ARG A 85 11.33 -10.25 15.10
N VAL A 86 10.81 -11.33 14.48
CA VAL A 86 9.52 -11.29 13.80
C VAL A 86 8.41 -11.18 14.85
N ASN A 87 7.61 -10.11 14.76
CA ASN A 87 6.42 -9.91 15.58
C ASN A 87 5.24 -10.67 14.99
N TRP A 88 5.01 -10.50 13.68
CA TRP A 88 3.95 -11.19 12.96
C TRP A 88 4.25 -11.28 11.46
N ARG A 89 3.50 -12.14 10.79
CA ARG A 89 3.47 -12.30 9.32
C ARG A 89 2.03 -12.36 8.86
N PHE A 90 1.76 -11.78 7.71
CA PHE A 90 0.47 -11.86 7.03
C PHE A 90 0.67 -12.31 5.60
N VAL A 91 -0.06 -13.33 5.15
CA VAL A 91 -0.02 -13.84 3.77
C VAL A 91 -1.15 -13.21 2.99
N ALA A 92 -0.83 -12.45 1.94
CA ALA A 92 -1.77 -11.84 1.02
C ALA A 92 -2.20 -12.81 -0.08
N GLY A 93 -3.25 -12.46 -0.83
CA GLY A 93 -3.77 -13.29 -1.93
C GLY A 93 -2.89 -13.33 -3.18
N GLY A 94 -1.78 -12.62 -3.21
CA GLY A 94 -0.85 -12.53 -4.30
C GLY A 94 0.41 -11.76 -3.90
N ARG A 95 1.27 -11.51 -4.87
CA ARG A 95 2.55 -10.83 -4.68
C ARG A 95 2.37 -9.38 -4.23
N VAL A 96 3.18 -8.94 -3.27
CA VAL A 96 3.25 -7.57 -2.80
C VAL A 96 4.61 -6.99 -3.21
N ASP A 97 4.65 -6.18 -4.25
CA ASP A 97 5.90 -5.70 -4.85
C ASP A 97 6.45 -4.42 -4.23
N SER A 98 5.63 -3.70 -3.50
CA SER A 98 5.94 -2.37 -2.98
C SER A 98 6.00 -2.37 -1.46
N PRO A 99 6.77 -1.47 -0.85
CA PRO A 99 6.74 -1.31 0.59
C PRO A 99 5.33 -0.90 1.06
N PRO A 100 4.91 -1.37 2.23
CA PRO A 100 3.64 -0.94 2.81
C PRO A 100 3.72 0.53 3.24
N THR A 101 2.56 1.14 3.45
CA THR A 101 2.42 2.45 4.10
C THR A 101 1.85 2.25 5.49
N VAL A 102 2.51 2.82 6.49
CA VAL A 102 2.01 2.79 7.87
C VAL A 102 1.36 4.12 8.19
N TRP A 103 0.11 4.06 8.65
CA TRP A 103 -0.65 5.25 8.99
C TRP A 103 -1.54 4.98 10.21
N ARG A 104 -1.36 5.76 11.28
CA ARG A 104 -2.17 5.72 12.51
C ARG A 104 -2.47 4.29 12.99
N GLY A 105 -1.42 3.46 13.16
CA GLY A 105 -1.55 2.08 13.61
C GLY A 105 -2.11 1.09 12.59
N ARG A 106 -2.18 1.48 11.32
CA ARG A 106 -2.57 0.65 10.18
C ARG A 106 -1.39 0.41 9.24
N VAL A 107 -1.34 -0.77 8.64
CA VAL A 107 -0.39 -1.15 7.59
C VAL A 107 -1.20 -1.35 6.30
N LEU A 108 -1.02 -0.46 5.33
CA LEU A 108 -1.76 -0.45 4.08
C LEU A 108 -0.83 -0.85 2.93
N PHE A 109 -1.31 -1.70 2.03
CA PHE A 109 -0.54 -2.10 0.86
C PHE A 109 -1.44 -2.57 -0.28
N GLY A 110 -0.94 -2.40 -1.50
CA GLY A 110 -1.52 -2.98 -2.71
C GLY A 110 -0.96 -4.38 -2.95
N CYS A 111 -1.77 -5.23 -3.57
CA CYS A 111 -1.42 -6.61 -3.88
C CYS A 111 -1.76 -6.93 -5.34
N ARG A 112 -0.98 -7.83 -5.93
CA ARG A 112 -1.21 -8.27 -7.30
C ARG A 112 -2.45 -9.15 -7.49
N ASP A 113 -3.14 -9.51 -6.42
CA ASP A 113 -4.48 -10.10 -6.49
C ASP A 113 -5.59 -9.09 -6.84
N GLY A 114 -5.23 -7.80 -7.05
CA GLY A 114 -6.14 -6.72 -7.38
C GLY A 114 -6.83 -6.08 -6.18
N ARG A 115 -6.25 -6.26 -4.98
CA ARG A 115 -6.81 -5.75 -3.72
C ARG A 115 -5.87 -4.77 -3.03
N VAL A 116 -6.48 -3.90 -2.22
CA VAL A 116 -5.82 -3.11 -1.19
C VAL A 116 -6.16 -3.71 0.15
N TYR A 117 -5.16 -3.92 0.97
CA TYR A 117 -5.27 -4.47 2.31
C TYR A 117 -4.95 -3.41 3.35
N CYS A 118 -5.65 -3.46 4.46
CA CYS A 118 -5.37 -2.71 5.67
C CYS A 118 -5.30 -3.68 6.84
N LEU A 119 -4.14 -3.74 7.49
CA LEU A 119 -3.92 -4.57 8.68
C LEU A 119 -3.69 -3.69 9.90
N ARG A 120 -3.96 -4.22 11.08
CA ARG A 120 -3.56 -3.61 12.34
C ARG A 120 -2.04 -3.78 12.54
N ALA A 121 -1.34 -2.67 12.79
CA ALA A 121 0.13 -2.68 12.84
C ALA A 121 0.70 -3.49 14.01
N SER A 122 -0.05 -3.64 15.10
CA SER A 122 0.42 -4.34 16.32
C SER A 122 0.54 -5.85 16.16
N ASP A 123 -0.34 -6.46 15.36
CA ASP A 123 -0.48 -7.93 15.29
C ASP A 123 -0.76 -8.49 13.89
N GLY A 124 -0.94 -7.62 12.88
CA GLY A 124 -1.21 -8.03 11.50
C GLY A 124 -2.65 -8.50 11.23
N GLU A 125 -3.57 -8.32 12.19
CA GLU A 125 -4.97 -8.66 11.99
C GLU A 125 -5.61 -7.78 10.91
N PRO A 126 -6.39 -8.37 9.97
CA PRO A 126 -7.10 -7.61 8.95
C PRO A 126 -8.08 -6.60 9.55
N VAL A 127 -7.98 -5.35 9.12
CA VAL A 127 -8.95 -4.28 9.41
C VAL A 127 -9.99 -4.25 8.30
N TRP A 128 -9.53 -4.07 7.08
CA TRP A 128 -10.39 -4.13 5.90
C TRP A 128 -9.60 -4.55 4.66
N THR A 129 -10.33 -5.04 3.66
CA THR A 129 -9.80 -5.34 2.33
C THR A 129 -10.76 -4.78 1.29
N PHE A 130 -10.22 -4.08 0.30
CA PHE A 130 -10.97 -3.53 -0.82
C PHE A 130 -10.48 -4.16 -2.13
N ARG A 131 -11.40 -4.65 -2.98
CA ARG A 131 -11.06 -5.10 -4.33
C ARG A 131 -11.10 -3.90 -5.27
N ALA A 132 -9.93 -3.42 -5.68
CA ALA A 132 -9.78 -2.35 -6.65
C ALA A 132 -9.94 -2.86 -8.11
N ALA A 133 -9.70 -4.15 -8.34
CA ALA A 133 -9.99 -4.80 -9.62
C ALA A 133 -11.51 -4.86 -9.86
N PRO A 134 -12.00 -4.54 -11.08
CA PRO A 134 -13.44 -4.54 -11.38
C PRO A 134 -14.04 -5.96 -11.34
N SER A 135 -13.23 -6.97 -11.57
CA SER A 135 -13.64 -8.38 -11.48
C SER A 135 -12.50 -9.26 -10.94
N ASP A 136 -12.80 -10.53 -10.63
CA ASP A 136 -11.80 -11.50 -10.16
C ASP A 136 -11.18 -12.28 -11.35
N ARG A 137 -10.92 -11.60 -12.47
CA ARG A 137 -10.20 -12.20 -13.60
C ARG A 137 -8.72 -12.28 -13.26
N ARG A 138 -8.14 -13.45 -13.54
CA ARG A 138 -6.74 -13.75 -13.24
C ARG A 138 -6.00 -14.19 -14.50
N LEU A 139 -4.70 -14.02 -14.47
CA LEU A 139 -3.80 -14.51 -15.52
C LEU A 139 -2.48 -14.95 -14.87
N THR A 140 -1.69 -15.69 -15.62
CA THR A 140 -0.32 -16.04 -15.21
C THR A 140 0.65 -14.99 -15.74
N ALA A 141 1.39 -14.37 -14.85
CA ALA A 141 2.48 -13.46 -15.18
C ALA A 141 3.64 -13.66 -14.20
N TRP A 142 4.88 -13.62 -14.71
CA TRP A 142 6.08 -13.78 -13.88
C TRP A 142 6.04 -15.06 -13.02
N GLU A 143 5.59 -16.17 -13.62
CA GLU A 143 5.47 -17.49 -12.98
C GLU A 143 4.48 -17.54 -11.79
N GLN A 144 3.60 -16.55 -11.67
CA GLN A 144 2.61 -16.46 -10.59
C GLN A 144 1.22 -16.11 -11.15
N VAL A 145 0.19 -16.50 -10.41
CA VAL A 145 -1.18 -16.10 -10.71
C VAL A 145 -1.47 -14.74 -10.08
N GLU A 146 -1.90 -13.81 -10.90
CA GLU A 146 -2.24 -12.46 -10.44
C GLU A 146 -3.53 -11.94 -11.10
N SER A 147 -4.07 -10.86 -10.57
CA SER A 147 -5.22 -10.18 -11.18
C SER A 147 -4.85 -9.59 -12.54
N VAL A 148 -5.82 -9.52 -13.43
CA VAL A 148 -5.72 -8.72 -14.66
C VAL A 148 -5.51 -7.23 -14.32
N TRP A 149 -6.04 -6.77 -13.19
CA TRP A 149 -5.85 -5.41 -12.64
C TRP A 149 -5.11 -5.47 -11.29
N PRO A 150 -3.80 -5.71 -11.29
CA PRO A 150 -3.02 -5.77 -10.06
C PRO A 150 -2.86 -4.37 -9.43
N VAL A 151 -2.81 -4.32 -8.10
CA VAL A 151 -2.37 -3.11 -7.37
C VAL A 151 -0.90 -3.29 -7.01
N HIS A 152 0.01 -2.81 -7.86
CA HIS A 152 1.44 -3.10 -7.74
C HIS A 152 2.31 -1.92 -7.28
N GLY A 153 1.71 -0.75 -7.09
CA GLY A 153 2.39 0.43 -6.53
C GLY A 153 2.19 0.56 -5.02
N SER A 154 3.08 1.32 -4.37
CA SER A 154 2.84 1.73 -2.98
C SER A 154 1.60 2.60 -2.90
N VAL A 155 0.69 2.24 -2.02
CA VAL A 155 -0.47 3.08 -1.74
C VAL A 155 -0.03 4.39 -1.09
N LEU A 156 -0.71 5.48 -1.42
CA LEU A 156 -0.47 6.79 -0.84
C LEU A 156 -1.61 7.12 0.12
N VAL A 157 -1.27 7.62 1.30
CA VAL A 157 -2.25 8.16 2.25
C VAL A 157 -2.04 9.66 2.36
N LEU A 158 -3.07 10.42 2.05
CA LEU A 158 -3.10 11.89 2.22
C LEU A 158 -4.07 12.24 3.35
N GLU A 159 -3.59 13.03 4.29
CA GLU A 159 -4.40 13.57 5.38
C GLU A 159 -5.02 14.93 5.01
N GLY A 160 -6.05 15.31 5.73
CA GLY A 160 -6.94 16.45 5.53
C GLY A 160 -6.32 17.71 4.90
N GLY A 161 -7.05 18.37 4.04
CA GLY A 161 -6.61 19.53 3.27
C GLY A 161 -5.77 19.24 2.03
N ALA A 162 -5.02 18.14 2.00
CA ALA A 162 -4.28 17.68 0.83
C ALA A 162 -5.19 16.97 -0.20
N ASP A 163 -6.33 16.43 0.23
CA ASP A 163 -7.38 15.89 -0.62
C ASP A 163 -8.75 16.47 -0.18
N PRO A 164 -9.41 17.28 -1.02
CA PRO A 164 -10.70 17.90 -0.69
C PRO A 164 -11.82 16.90 -0.34
N ALA A 165 -11.73 15.66 -0.82
CA ALA A 165 -12.72 14.62 -0.51
C ALA A 165 -12.51 13.97 0.85
N ALA A 166 -11.36 14.22 1.50
CA ALA A 166 -11.07 13.68 2.82
C ALA A 166 -11.81 14.41 3.95
N GLY A 167 -12.28 15.65 3.72
CA GLY A 167 -12.68 16.51 4.81
C GLY A 167 -11.55 16.62 5.85
N ASP A 168 -11.84 16.33 7.11
CA ASP A 168 -10.83 16.23 8.19
C ASP A 168 -10.20 14.83 8.29
N GLY A 169 -10.58 13.91 7.40
CA GLY A 169 -10.10 12.53 7.37
C GLY A 169 -8.82 12.32 6.57
N ALA A 170 -8.57 11.07 6.19
CA ALA A 170 -7.46 10.69 5.32
C ALA A 170 -7.95 9.79 4.19
N VAL A 171 -7.36 9.93 3.02
CA VAL A 171 -7.69 9.17 1.81
C VAL A 171 -6.53 8.29 1.40
N VAL A 172 -6.83 7.03 1.12
CA VAL A 172 -5.92 6.09 0.45
C VAL A 172 -6.09 6.24 -1.04
N HIS A 173 -4.98 6.48 -1.73
CA HIS A 173 -4.90 6.55 -3.18
C HIS A 173 -4.17 5.34 -3.71
N CYS A 174 -4.74 4.65 -4.68
CA CYS A 174 -4.10 3.55 -5.37
C CYS A 174 -4.53 3.46 -6.84
N VAL A 175 -3.74 2.73 -7.62
CA VAL A 175 -4.06 2.42 -9.01
C VAL A 175 -4.04 0.90 -9.18
N ALA A 176 -5.12 0.37 -9.77
CA ALA A 176 -5.22 -1.02 -10.16
C ALA A 176 -5.21 -1.11 -11.70
N GLY A 177 -4.41 -2.00 -12.24
CA GLY A 177 -4.27 -2.18 -13.67
C GLY A 177 -2.82 -2.18 -14.14
N ARG A 178 -2.60 -2.51 -15.41
CA ARG A 178 -1.27 -2.65 -16.02
C ARG A 178 -0.97 -1.54 -17.00
N SER A 179 -1.99 -1.12 -17.74
CA SER A 179 -1.87 -0.13 -18.79
C SER A 179 -3.25 0.46 -19.07
N MET A 180 -3.29 1.71 -19.53
CA MET A 180 -4.50 2.34 -19.99
C MET A 180 -5.05 1.75 -21.31
N PHE A 181 -4.23 0.99 -22.06
CA PHE A 181 -4.57 0.47 -23.39
C PHE A 181 -5.11 -0.97 -23.38
N VAL A 182 -5.10 -1.65 -22.23
CA VAL A 182 -5.52 -3.06 -22.14
C VAL A 182 -6.52 -3.27 -21.01
N ASP A 183 -7.35 -4.30 -21.16
CA ASP A 183 -8.30 -4.75 -20.14
C ASP A 183 -9.29 -3.69 -19.65
N GLY A 184 -9.57 -2.66 -20.47
CA GLY A 184 -10.47 -1.56 -20.12
C GLY A 184 -9.83 -0.54 -19.18
N GLY A 185 -8.52 -0.36 -19.29
CA GLY A 185 -7.77 0.69 -18.62
C GLY A 185 -7.35 0.39 -17.19
N MET A 186 -6.73 1.39 -16.59
CA MET A 186 -6.35 1.40 -15.17
C MET A 186 -7.45 2.08 -14.35
N ARG A 187 -7.54 1.70 -13.09
CA ARG A 187 -8.51 2.24 -12.16
C ARG A 187 -7.80 3.02 -11.06
N TYR A 188 -7.97 4.33 -11.08
CA TYR A 188 -7.55 5.18 -9.97
C TYR A 188 -8.65 5.16 -8.92
N VAL A 189 -8.32 4.65 -7.73
CA VAL A 189 -9.26 4.42 -6.64
C VAL A 189 -8.87 5.25 -5.44
N ARG A 190 -9.86 5.90 -4.83
CA ARG A 190 -9.75 6.66 -3.58
C ARG A 190 -10.65 6.02 -2.53
N LEU A 191 -10.03 5.68 -1.38
CA LEU A 191 -10.74 5.04 -0.27
C LEU A 191 -10.58 5.88 1.00
N ASP A 192 -11.60 5.88 1.83
CA ASP A 192 -11.47 6.35 3.21
C ASP A 192 -10.46 5.48 3.97
N ALA A 193 -9.42 6.08 4.54
CA ALA A 193 -8.32 5.34 5.15
C ALA A 193 -8.72 4.60 6.43
N VAL A 194 -9.75 5.08 7.13
CA VAL A 194 -10.25 4.47 8.36
C VAL A 194 -11.15 3.29 8.05
N THR A 195 -12.14 3.51 7.18
CA THR A 195 -13.20 2.54 6.90
C THR A 195 -12.95 1.64 5.70
N GLY A 196 -12.03 2.01 4.79
CA GLY A 196 -11.79 1.31 3.52
C GLY A 196 -12.94 1.45 2.51
N GLN A 197 -13.90 2.32 2.77
CA GLN A 197 -15.02 2.56 1.86
C GLN A 197 -14.57 3.35 0.64
N LEU A 198 -15.17 3.05 -0.51
CA LEU A 198 -14.91 3.75 -1.75
C LEU A 198 -15.43 5.18 -1.67
N ILE A 199 -14.54 6.14 -1.93
CA ILE A 199 -14.89 7.55 -2.11
C ILE A 199 -15.14 7.82 -3.59
N SER A 200 -14.19 7.44 -4.45
CA SER A 200 -14.33 7.59 -5.89
C SER A 200 -13.46 6.58 -6.65
N GLU A 201 -13.89 6.32 -7.87
CA GLU A 201 -13.13 5.54 -8.86
C GLU A 201 -13.12 6.32 -10.18
N THR A 202 -11.95 6.40 -10.82
CA THR A 202 -11.78 6.98 -12.15
C THR A 202 -11.09 5.96 -13.03
N VAL A 203 -11.65 5.71 -14.20
CA VAL A 203 -11.04 4.84 -15.22
C VAL A 203 -10.11 5.69 -16.07
N LEU A 204 -8.86 5.27 -16.16
CA LEU A 204 -7.85 5.84 -17.03
C LEU A 204 -7.66 4.87 -18.19
N ASP A 205 -8.29 5.16 -19.32
CA ASP A 205 -8.24 4.35 -20.53
C ASP A 205 -7.68 5.16 -21.72
N ASP A 206 -7.70 4.58 -22.90
CA ASP A 206 -7.24 5.18 -24.15
C ASP A 206 -8.28 6.08 -24.80
N ARG A 207 -9.27 6.55 -24.05
CA ARG A 207 -10.33 7.42 -24.55
C ARG A 207 -10.24 8.83 -24.01
N HIS A 208 -10.60 9.79 -24.84
CA HIS A 208 -10.70 11.17 -24.41
C HIS A 208 -11.82 11.31 -23.36
N PRO A 209 -11.54 11.90 -22.18
CA PRO A 209 -12.47 11.88 -21.06
C PRO A 209 -13.80 12.62 -21.31
N GLU A 210 -13.83 13.59 -22.25
CA GLU A 210 -15.02 14.36 -22.56
C GLU A 210 -15.77 13.83 -23.78
N THR A 211 -15.07 13.35 -24.82
CA THR A 211 -15.69 12.92 -26.08
C THR A 211 -15.89 11.41 -26.16
N GLY A 212 -15.14 10.63 -25.37
CA GLY A 212 -15.13 9.17 -25.45
C GLY A 212 -14.47 8.58 -26.69
N GLU A 213 -13.92 9.44 -27.56
CA GLU A 213 -13.19 8.99 -28.75
C GLU A 213 -11.83 8.42 -28.37
N PRO A 214 -11.29 7.44 -29.14
CA PRO A 214 -9.95 6.95 -28.91
C PRO A 214 -8.94 8.10 -28.96
N LEU A 215 -8.00 8.13 -28.02
CA LEU A 215 -6.86 9.02 -28.09
C LEU A 215 -6.00 8.57 -29.28
N ASP A 216 -5.57 9.54 -30.11
CA ASP A 216 -4.74 9.25 -31.28
C ASP A 216 -3.49 8.46 -30.86
N ALA A 217 -3.29 7.32 -31.53
CA ALA A 217 -2.20 6.39 -31.25
C ALA A 217 -0.80 6.91 -31.61
N ASP A 218 -0.70 8.16 -32.06
CA ASP A 218 0.57 8.79 -32.48
C ASP A 218 1.45 9.24 -31.32
N VAL A 219 1.04 9.04 -30.09
CA VAL A 219 1.93 9.22 -28.94
C VAL A 219 2.74 7.95 -28.74
N GLN A 220 3.75 7.78 -29.55
CA GLN A 220 4.80 6.80 -29.31
C GLN A 220 5.66 7.27 -28.13
N TRP A 221 5.69 6.49 -27.05
CA TRP A 221 6.57 6.68 -25.92
C TRP A 221 7.95 6.08 -26.18
#